data_3e2f3fde3754b6e416afff3abba5506a
#
_entry.id   3e2f3fde3754b6e416afff3abba5506a
#
_cell.length_a   1.000
_cell.length_b   1.000
_cell.length_c   1.000
_cell.angle_alpha   90.00
_cell.angle_beta   90.00
_cell.angle_gamma   90.00
#
_symmetry.space_group_name_H-M   'P 1'
#
loop_
_entity.id
_entity.type
_entity.pdbx_description
1 polymer ?
#
loop_
_entity_poly.entity_id
_entity_poly.type
_entity_poly.pdbx_seq_one_letter_code
_entity_poly.pdbx_strand_id
1 'polypeptide(L)'
;TMRARRTVVLEEYRKHVAERAAEGIVPKPLDATQMAALVELLKNPPKGEEEFLLDLLINRVPPGVDEAAYVKAGFLAAIAKGEATSPLVTPEKAIELLGTMQGGYNIHPLIDALDSDTLAPIAAKALSHTLLMFDNFYDVEEKAKAGNVYAKQVMQSWADAEWFLNRPALAEKITVTVFKVTGETNTDDLSPAPDAWSRPDIPLHALAMLKNAREGIEPDQDRKSVV
;
A
#
# COMPACT_ATOMS: atom_id res chain seq x y z
N THR A 1 -14.04 28.96 -1.00
CA THR A 1 -14.99 27.83 -1.01
C THR A 1 -14.24 26.52 -0.84
N MET A 2 -14.86 25.50 -0.25
CA MET A 2 -14.25 24.15 -0.05
C MET A 2 -13.63 23.59 -1.35
N ARG A 3 -14.26 23.80 -2.51
CA ARG A 3 -13.77 23.34 -3.80
C ARG A 3 -12.39 23.94 -4.17
N ALA A 4 -12.18 25.22 -3.88
CA ALA A 4 -10.89 25.85 -4.13
C ALA A 4 -9.77 25.31 -3.25
N ARG A 5 -10.04 25.00 -1.98
CA ARG A 5 -9.05 24.38 -1.07
C ARG A 5 -8.64 22.98 -1.50
N ARG A 6 -9.55 22.20 -2.10
CA ARG A 6 -9.29 20.82 -2.57
C ARG A 6 -8.35 20.81 -3.79
N THR A 7 -8.53 21.71 -4.72
CA THR A 7 -7.63 21.85 -5.90
C THR A 7 -6.24 22.28 -5.47
N VAL A 8 -6.14 23.15 -4.46
CA VAL A 8 -4.87 23.62 -3.91
C VAL A 8 -4.01 22.47 -3.37
N VAL A 9 -4.61 21.49 -2.66
CA VAL A 9 -3.85 20.36 -2.11
C VAL A 9 -3.22 19.50 -3.22
N LEU A 10 -3.91 19.28 -4.34
CA LEU A 10 -3.35 18.55 -5.49
C LEU A 10 -2.23 19.31 -6.17
N GLU A 11 -2.39 20.61 -6.35
CA GLU A 11 -1.38 21.48 -6.95
C GLU A 11 -0.14 21.58 -6.06
N GLU A 12 -0.32 21.72 -4.75
CA GLU A 12 0.76 21.73 -3.76
C GLU A 12 1.53 20.40 -3.75
N TYR A 13 0.80 19.29 -3.82
CA TYR A 13 1.46 17.98 -3.86
C TYR A 13 2.22 17.76 -5.18
N ARG A 14 1.67 18.17 -6.33
CA ARG A 14 2.38 18.14 -7.63
C ARG A 14 3.63 19.02 -7.60
N LYS A 15 3.54 20.20 -7.01
CA LYS A 15 4.70 21.07 -6.82
C LYS A 15 5.76 20.40 -5.95
N HIS A 16 5.35 19.81 -4.82
CA HIS A 16 6.24 19.03 -3.97
C HIS A 16 6.92 17.87 -4.72
N VAL A 17 6.17 17.14 -5.54
CA VAL A 17 6.72 16.07 -6.39
C VAL A 17 7.77 16.62 -7.35
N ALA A 18 7.49 17.74 -8.01
CA ALA A 18 8.42 18.36 -8.97
C ALA A 18 9.68 18.90 -8.29
N GLU A 19 9.56 19.54 -7.14
CA GLU A 19 10.69 20.04 -6.34
C GLU A 19 11.59 18.88 -5.90
N ARG A 20 11.00 17.80 -5.38
CA ARG A 20 11.76 16.61 -4.97
C ARG A 20 12.44 15.91 -6.15
N ALA A 21 11.75 15.83 -7.28
CA ALA A 21 12.33 15.25 -8.50
C ALA A 21 13.53 16.06 -9.02
N ALA A 22 13.51 17.39 -8.91
CA ALA A 22 14.64 18.25 -9.28
C ALA A 22 15.88 17.99 -8.41
N GLU A 23 15.67 17.54 -7.16
CA GLU A 23 16.74 17.15 -6.24
C GLU A 23 17.14 15.66 -6.38
N GLY A 24 16.52 14.92 -7.30
CA GLY A 24 16.76 13.47 -7.47
C GLY A 24 16.22 12.60 -6.33
N ILE A 25 15.31 13.13 -5.52
CA ILE A 25 14.71 12.42 -4.38
C ILE A 25 13.20 12.24 -4.59
N VAL A 26 12.66 11.16 -3.99
CA VAL A 26 11.24 10.83 -4.11
C VAL A 26 10.36 11.76 -3.28
N PRO A 27 9.11 12.01 -3.69
CA PRO A 27 8.17 12.81 -2.91
C PRO A 27 7.86 12.12 -1.57
N LYS A 28 7.63 12.92 -0.53
CA LYS A 28 7.13 12.42 0.75
C LYS A 28 5.74 11.81 0.59
N PRO A 29 5.36 10.84 1.41
CA PRO A 29 3.98 10.36 1.46
C PRO A 29 3.04 11.47 1.95
N LEU A 30 1.76 11.27 1.73
CA LEU A 30 0.71 12.16 2.22
C LEU A 30 0.66 12.14 3.74
N ASP A 31 0.50 13.29 4.36
CA ASP A 31 0.13 13.40 5.77
C ASP A 31 -1.38 13.22 5.98
N ALA A 32 -1.82 13.19 7.24
CA ALA A 32 -3.23 13.00 7.59
C ALA A 32 -4.15 14.10 7.04
N THR A 33 -3.68 15.35 6.98
CA THR A 33 -4.46 16.48 6.45
C THR A 33 -4.63 16.34 4.94
N GLN A 34 -3.56 16.00 4.24
CA GLN A 34 -3.58 15.76 2.80
C GLN A 34 -4.43 14.53 2.46
N MET A 35 -4.34 13.46 3.27
CA MET A 35 -5.17 12.28 3.09
C MET A 35 -6.66 12.59 3.31
N ALA A 36 -7.02 13.39 4.30
CA ALA A 36 -8.40 13.83 4.52
C ALA A 36 -8.93 14.67 3.33
N ALA A 37 -8.10 15.53 2.77
CA ALA A 37 -8.46 16.28 1.56
C ALA A 37 -8.61 15.35 0.34
N LEU A 38 -7.76 14.34 0.21
CA LEU A 38 -7.85 13.31 -0.84
C LEU A 38 -9.16 12.52 -0.73
N VAL A 39 -9.60 12.14 0.47
CA VAL A 39 -10.89 11.47 0.70
C VAL A 39 -12.06 12.27 0.10
N GLU A 40 -12.06 13.57 0.31
CA GLU A 40 -13.12 14.44 -0.24
C GLU A 40 -13.08 14.54 -1.77
N LEU A 41 -11.89 14.47 -2.36
CA LEU A 41 -11.73 14.42 -3.81
C LEU A 41 -12.15 13.07 -4.38
N LEU A 42 -11.86 11.97 -3.69
CA LEU A 42 -12.27 10.61 -4.09
C LEU A 42 -13.78 10.42 -4.07
N LYS A 43 -14.50 11.12 -3.19
CA LYS A 43 -15.98 11.14 -3.17
C LYS A 43 -16.57 11.85 -4.39
N ASN A 44 -15.90 12.91 -4.87
CA ASN A 44 -16.33 13.72 -6.00
C ASN A 44 -15.11 14.13 -6.85
N PRO A 45 -14.55 13.20 -7.64
CA PRO A 45 -13.32 13.45 -8.38
C PRO A 45 -13.52 14.53 -9.45
N PRO A 46 -12.58 15.48 -9.56
CA PRO A 46 -12.53 16.38 -10.71
C PRO A 46 -12.26 15.57 -11.98
N LYS A 47 -12.91 15.95 -13.08
CA LYS A 47 -12.72 15.28 -14.36
C LYS A 47 -11.26 15.35 -14.82
N GLY A 48 -10.70 14.20 -15.14
CA GLY A 48 -9.31 14.05 -15.61
C GLY A 48 -8.29 13.86 -14.48
N GLU A 49 -8.72 13.81 -13.21
CA GLU A 49 -7.85 13.59 -12.05
C GLU A 49 -7.97 12.17 -11.48
N GLU A 50 -8.84 11.35 -12.03
CA GLU A 50 -9.25 10.06 -11.46
C GLU A 50 -8.05 9.13 -11.23
N GLU A 51 -7.18 9.00 -12.23
CA GLU A 51 -6.00 8.14 -12.17
C GLU A 51 -4.99 8.64 -11.12
N PHE A 52 -4.74 9.95 -11.10
CA PHE A 52 -3.84 10.54 -10.13
C PHE A 52 -4.35 10.41 -8.68
N LEU A 53 -5.64 10.59 -8.45
CA LEU A 53 -6.24 10.39 -7.11
C LEU A 53 -6.14 8.94 -6.64
N LEU A 54 -6.34 7.98 -7.54
CA LEU A 54 -6.16 6.56 -7.23
C LEU A 54 -4.70 6.23 -6.94
N ASP A 55 -3.76 6.78 -7.71
CA ASP A 55 -2.32 6.60 -7.45
C ASP A 55 -1.95 7.13 -6.06
N LEU A 56 -2.42 8.31 -5.69
CA LEU A 56 -2.20 8.86 -4.35
C LEU A 56 -2.75 7.94 -3.24
N LEU A 57 -3.98 7.45 -3.40
CA LEU A 57 -4.62 6.55 -2.44
C LEU A 57 -3.85 5.24 -2.29
N ILE A 58 -3.43 4.65 -3.40
CA ILE A 58 -2.82 3.33 -3.43
C ILE A 58 -1.36 3.40 -2.98
N ASN A 59 -0.60 4.34 -3.54
CA ASN A 59 0.86 4.32 -3.49
C ASN A 59 1.49 5.41 -2.61
N ARG A 60 0.73 6.42 -2.18
CA ARG A 60 1.33 7.58 -1.50
C ARG A 60 0.84 7.82 -0.07
N VAL A 61 0.22 6.82 0.55
CA VAL A 61 -0.18 6.84 1.96
C VAL A 61 0.73 5.91 2.76
N PRO A 62 1.34 6.36 3.87
CA PRO A 62 2.15 5.51 4.72
C PRO A 62 1.36 4.30 5.23
N PRO A 63 1.99 3.13 5.40
CA PRO A 63 1.33 1.94 5.94
C PRO A 63 1.30 1.94 7.48
N GLY A 64 0.70 0.91 8.04
CA GLY A 64 0.73 0.62 9.47
C GLY A 64 -0.12 1.58 10.29
N VAL A 65 0.50 2.20 11.30
CA VAL A 65 -0.19 3.01 12.32
C VAL A 65 0.04 4.52 12.17
N ASP A 66 0.45 4.97 11.00
CA ASP A 66 0.55 6.38 10.67
C ASP A 66 -0.84 7.05 10.69
N GLU A 67 -0.91 8.33 11.06
CA GLU A 67 -2.19 9.06 11.11
C GLU A 67 -2.88 9.14 9.74
N ALA A 68 -2.11 9.24 8.65
CA ALA A 68 -2.68 9.19 7.30
C ALA A 68 -3.24 7.80 6.97
N ALA A 69 -2.61 6.72 7.46
CA ALA A 69 -3.14 5.37 7.34
C ALA A 69 -4.46 5.20 8.10
N TYR A 70 -4.60 5.83 9.27
CA TYR A 70 -5.87 5.87 9.99
C TYR A 70 -7.00 6.47 9.15
N VAL A 71 -6.75 7.63 8.53
CA VAL A 71 -7.73 8.29 7.65
C VAL A 71 -8.07 7.42 6.44
N LYS A 72 -7.06 6.82 5.80
CA LYS A 72 -7.25 5.88 4.67
C LYS A 72 -8.11 4.69 5.07
N ALA A 73 -7.77 4.02 6.17
CA ALA A 73 -8.50 2.85 6.65
C ALA A 73 -9.96 3.19 7.00
N GLY A 74 -10.19 4.32 7.66
CA GLY A 74 -11.54 4.79 7.99
C GLY A 74 -12.39 5.04 6.74
N PHE A 75 -11.83 5.67 5.71
CA PHE A 75 -12.53 5.89 4.45
C PHE A 75 -12.85 4.59 3.71
N LEU A 76 -11.89 3.67 3.61
CA LEU A 76 -12.08 2.38 2.94
C LEU A 76 -13.10 1.51 3.71
N ALA A 77 -13.04 1.52 5.04
CA ALA A 77 -14.02 0.84 5.89
C ALA A 77 -15.43 1.39 5.69
N ALA A 78 -15.58 2.71 5.61
CA ALA A 78 -16.86 3.36 5.37
C ALA A 78 -17.44 2.99 3.99
N ILE A 79 -16.60 2.87 2.94
CA ILE A 79 -17.03 2.37 1.62
C ILE A 79 -17.48 0.91 1.72
N ALA A 80 -16.70 0.06 2.37
CA ALA A 80 -17.04 -1.36 2.52
C ALA A 80 -18.36 -1.58 3.26
N LYS A 81 -18.68 -0.70 4.22
CA LYS A 81 -19.96 -0.72 4.98
C LYS A 81 -21.12 -0.01 4.27
N GLY A 82 -20.88 0.65 3.14
CA GLY A 82 -21.88 1.45 2.43
C GLY A 82 -22.20 2.80 3.08
N GLU A 83 -21.40 3.24 4.03
CA GLU A 83 -21.54 4.52 4.75
C GLU A 83 -20.91 5.69 3.97
N ALA A 84 -20.03 5.38 3.01
CA ALA A 84 -19.47 6.33 2.06
C ALA A 84 -19.47 5.74 0.65
N THR A 85 -19.41 6.62 -0.35
CA THR A 85 -19.34 6.24 -1.77
C THR A 85 -18.24 6.98 -2.49
N SER A 86 -17.66 6.31 -3.48
CA SER A 86 -16.71 6.90 -4.42
C SER A 86 -16.94 6.28 -5.80
N PRO A 87 -16.94 7.06 -6.88
CA PRO A 87 -17.01 6.49 -8.21
C PRO A 87 -15.73 5.74 -8.62
N LEU A 88 -14.64 5.90 -7.84
CA LEU A 88 -13.33 5.31 -8.14
C LEU A 88 -13.00 4.08 -7.30
N VAL A 89 -13.71 3.87 -6.19
CA VAL A 89 -13.43 2.79 -5.23
C VAL A 89 -14.73 2.07 -4.90
N THR A 90 -14.86 0.83 -5.38
CA THR A 90 -15.98 -0.06 -5.01
C THR A 90 -15.76 -0.66 -3.62
N PRO A 91 -16.79 -1.23 -2.97
CA PRO A 91 -16.62 -1.95 -1.71
C PRO A 91 -15.57 -3.08 -1.78
N GLU A 92 -15.56 -3.84 -2.88
CA GLU A 92 -14.58 -4.91 -3.12
C GLU A 92 -13.16 -4.33 -3.19
N LYS A 93 -13.00 -3.23 -3.96
CA LYS A 93 -11.71 -2.54 -4.07
C LYS A 93 -11.26 -1.96 -2.74
N ALA A 94 -12.17 -1.48 -1.93
CA ALA A 94 -11.86 -0.98 -0.58
C ALA A 94 -11.28 -2.10 0.31
N ILE A 95 -11.87 -3.30 0.30
CA ILE A 95 -11.36 -4.45 1.04
C ILE A 95 -10.00 -4.90 0.50
N GLU A 96 -9.80 -4.95 -0.83
CA GLU A 96 -8.48 -5.24 -1.41
C GLU A 96 -7.42 -4.26 -0.92
N LEU A 97 -7.71 -2.96 -0.94
CA LEU A 97 -6.78 -1.92 -0.50
C LEU A 97 -6.51 -1.97 1.01
N LEU A 98 -7.52 -2.28 1.84
CA LEU A 98 -7.31 -2.57 3.26
C LEU A 98 -6.33 -3.73 3.45
N GLY A 99 -6.43 -4.77 2.63
CA GLY A 99 -5.52 -5.92 2.67
C GLY A 99 -4.05 -5.58 2.39
N THR A 100 -3.76 -4.45 1.75
CA THR A 100 -2.39 -4.00 1.46
C THR A 100 -1.74 -3.18 2.58
N MET A 101 -2.47 -2.85 3.65
CA MET A 101 -2.01 -1.90 4.68
C MET A 101 -1.13 -2.51 5.77
N GLN A 102 -0.82 -3.78 5.72
CA GLN A 102 0.18 -4.47 6.55
C GLN A 102 -0.05 -4.44 8.07
N GLY A 103 -1.31 -4.45 8.49
CA GLY A 103 -1.66 -4.45 9.91
C GLY A 103 -2.03 -3.05 10.45
N GLY A 104 -2.45 -2.98 11.71
CA GLY A 104 -2.92 -1.75 12.33
C GLY A 104 -4.40 -1.46 12.04
N TYR A 105 -4.71 -0.29 11.53
CA TYR A 105 -6.08 0.20 11.35
C TYR A 105 -6.94 -0.57 10.33
N ASN A 106 -6.33 -1.39 9.49
CA ASN A 106 -7.02 -2.21 8.49
C ASN A 106 -7.58 -3.52 9.05
N ILE A 107 -7.11 -3.98 10.21
CA ILE A 107 -7.42 -5.32 10.72
C ILE A 107 -8.91 -5.46 11.06
N HIS A 108 -9.46 -4.60 11.91
CA HIS A 108 -10.87 -4.66 12.28
C HIS A 108 -11.84 -4.55 11.10
N PRO A 109 -11.66 -3.62 10.14
CA PRO A 109 -12.50 -3.59 8.94
C PRO A 109 -12.48 -4.88 8.12
N LEU A 110 -11.33 -5.56 8.04
CA LEU A 110 -11.21 -6.85 7.35
C LEU A 110 -11.93 -7.97 8.12
N ILE A 111 -11.81 -7.99 9.46
CA ILE A 111 -12.51 -8.97 10.31
C ILE A 111 -14.02 -8.75 10.24
N ASP A 112 -14.50 -7.50 10.30
CA ASP A 112 -15.93 -7.16 10.14
C ASP A 112 -16.46 -7.66 8.79
N ALA A 113 -15.68 -7.51 7.72
CA ALA A 113 -16.08 -7.92 6.37
C ALA A 113 -16.20 -9.44 6.19
N LEU A 114 -15.69 -10.27 7.13
CA LEU A 114 -15.91 -11.72 7.11
C LEU A 114 -17.38 -12.12 7.30
N ASP A 115 -18.20 -11.21 7.82
CA ASP A 115 -19.65 -11.45 7.98
C ASP A 115 -20.48 -10.94 6.79
N SER A 116 -19.84 -10.36 5.78
CA SER A 116 -20.52 -9.86 4.58
C SER A 116 -20.67 -10.95 3.54
N ASP A 117 -21.87 -11.14 3.01
CA ASP A 117 -22.14 -12.13 1.95
C ASP A 117 -21.30 -11.93 0.70
N THR A 118 -20.95 -10.69 0.36
CA THR A 118 -20.23 -10.33 -0.87
C THR A 118 -18.74 -10.08 -0.67
N LEU A 119 -18.35 -9.54 0.49
CA LEU A 119 -16.97 -9.11 0.75
C LEU A 119 -16.13 -10.16 1.49
N ALA A 120 -16.77 -11.14 2.15
CA ALA A 120 -16.08 -12.13 2.97
C ALA A 120 -15.00 -12.93 2.23
N PRO A 121 -15.17 -13.36 0.96
CA PRO A 121 -14.10 -14.04 0.23
C PRO A 121 -12.84 -13.18 0.05
N ILE A 122 -13.04 -11.88 -0.25
CA ILE A 122 -11.92 -10.93 -0.46
C ILE A 122 -11.25 -10.62 0.88
N ALA A 123 -12.05 -10.41 1.93
CA ALA A 123 -11.55 -10.18 3.28
C ALA A 123 -10.76 -11.38 3.82
N ALA A 124 -11.23 -12.60 3.60
CA ALA A 124 -10.52 -13.82 3.99
C ALA A 124 -9.17 -13.92 3.28
N LYS A 125 -9.13 -13.65 1.97
CA LYS A 125 -7.88 -13.59 1.21
C LYS A 125 -6.92 -12.53 1.77
N ALA A 126 -7.41 -11.33 2.08
CA ALA A 126 -6.62 -10.26 2.67
C ALA A 126 -6.04 -10.65 4.04
N LEU A 127 -6.87 -11.18 4.93
CA LEU A 127 -6.46 -11.62 6.27
C LEU A 127 -5.47 -12.78 6.23
N SER A 128 -5.60 -13.71 5.28
CA SER A 128 -4.64 -14.81 5.10
C SER A 128 -3.21 -14.32 4.87
N HIS A 129 -3.03 -13.11 4.36
CA HIS A 129 -1.73 -12.46 4.14
C HIS A 129 -1.39 -11.40 5.20
N THR A 130 -2.29 -11.12 6.14
CA THR A 130 -2.07 -10.17 7.23
C THR A 130 -1.61 -10.93 8.47
N LEU A 131 -0.29 -10.91 8.73
CA LEU A 131 0.33 -11.74 9.77
C LEU A 131 0.47 -11.04 11.11
N LEU A 132 0.51 -9.71 11.13
CA LEU A 132 0.66 -8.92 12.35
C LEU A 132 -0.71 -8.65 12.98
N MET A 133 -1.35 -9.73 13.44
CA MET A 133 -2.70 -9.70 13.99
C MET A 133 -2.74 -9.38 15.49
N PHE A 134 -1.71 -9.74 16.24
CA PHE A 134 -1.66 -9.61 17.69
C PHE A 134 -2.94 -10.16 18.35
N ASP A 135 -3.57 -9.39 19.23
CA ASP A 135 -4.79 -9.80 19.94
C ASP A 135 -5.99 -10.01 19.01
N ASN A 136 -6.02 -9.38 17.85
CA ASN A 136 -7.08 -9.58 16.84
C ASN A 136 -7.12 -10.98 16.22
N PHE A 137 -6.08 -11.79 16.45
CA PHE A 137 -6.12 -13.22 16.14
C PHE A 137 -7.32 -13.89 16.83
N TYR A 138 -7.59 -13.55 18.06
CA TYR A 138 -8.71 -14.11 18.81
C TYR A 138 -10.07 -13.72 18.26
N ASP A 139 -10.22 -12.54 17.68
CA ASP A 139 -11.45 -12.12 17.02
C ASP A 139 -11.79 -13.02 15.82
N VAL A 140 -10.76 -13.38 15.02
CA VAL A 140 -10.93 -14.31 13.90
C VAL A 140 -11.22 -15.73 14.43
N GLU A 141 -10.53 -16.18 15.49
CA GLU A 141 -10.74 -17.46 16.12
C GLU A 141 -12.18 -17.59 16.65
N GLU A 142 -12.70 -16.56 17.32
CA GLU A 142 -14.07 -16.54 17.83
C GLU A 142 -15.12 -16.64 16.69
N LYS A 143 -14.93 -15.91 15.59
CA LYS A 143 -15.77 -16.03 14.40
C LYS A 143 -15.72 -17.44 13.82
N ALA A 144 -14.54 -18.05 13.77
CA ALA A 144 -14.36 -19.42 13.28
C ALA A 144 -15.09 -20.43 14.18
N LYS A 145 -14.99 -20.27 15.52
CA LYS A 145 -15.72 -21.10 16.51
C LYS A 145 -17.23 -20.91 16.41
N ALA A 146 -17.68 -19.70 16.11
CA ALA A 146 -19.10 -19.38 15.88
C ALA A 146 -19.65 -19.93 14.56
N GLY A 147 -18.79 -20.52 13.70
CA GLY A 147 -19.24 -21.18 12.48
C GLY A 147 -18.95 -20.42 11.18
N ASN A 148 -18.36 -19.20 11.25
CA ASN A 148 -18.03 -18.43 10.07
C ASN A 148 -17.02 -19.21 9.20
N VAL A 149 -17.42 -19.54 7.97
CA VAL A 149 -16.63 -20.39 7.07
C VAL A 149 -15.38 -19.69 6.56
N TYR A 150 -15.44 -18.39 6.37
CA TYR A 150 -14.31 -17.58 5.90
C TYR A 150 -13.27 -17.36 7.01
N ALA A 151 -13.71 -17.16 8.25
CA ALA A 151 -12.81 -17.13 9.40
C ALA A 151 -12.09 -18.47 9.57
N LYS A 152 -12.78 -19.60 9.37
CA LYS A 152 -12.14 -20.94 9.35
C LYS A 152 -11.08 -21.06 8.24
N GLN A 153 -11.37 -20.54 7.06
CA GLN A 153 -10.41 -20.51 5.95
C GLN A 153 -9.15 -19.70 6.31
N VAL A 154 -9.32 -18.53 6.92
CA VAL A 154 -8.20 -17.71 7.39
C VAL A 154 -7.36 -18.45 8.42
N MET A 155 -8.00 -19.02 9.45
CA MET A 155 -7.31 -19.80 10.47
C MET A 155 -6.54 -21.00 9.89
N GLN A 156 -7.15 -21.70 8.92
CA GLN A 156 -6.50 -22.82 8.23
C GLN A 156 -5.31 -22.33 7.40
N SER A 157 -5.46 -21.23 6.65
CA SER A 157 -4.37 -20.65 5.86
C SER A 157 -3.17 -20.27 6.73
N TRP A 158 -3.42 -19.69 7.91
CA TRP A 158 -2.35 -19.40 8.87
C TRP A 158 -1.69 -20.66 9.43
N ALA A 159 -2.49 -21.67 9.78
CA ALA A 159 -1.98 -22.94 10.30
C ALA A 159 -1.12 -23.68 9.24
N ASP A 160 -1.51 -23.60 7.98
CA ASP A 160 -0.78 -24.20 6.86
C ASP A 160 0.39 -23.35 6.38
N ALA A 161 0.57 -22.15 6.94
CA ALA A 161 1.58 -21.18 6.54
C ALA A 161 1.58 -20.87 5.03
N GLU A 162 0.39 -20.81 4.43
CA GLU A 162 0.24 -20.61 2.96
C GLU A 162 0.93 -19.35 2.46
N TRP A 163 0.92 -18.27 3.23
CA TRP A 163 1.62 -17.03 2.94
C TRP A 163 3.12 -17.22 2.70
N PHE A 164 3.71 -18.26 3.26
CA PHE A 164 5.12 -18.59 3.15
C PHE A 164 5.37 -19.75 2.16
N LEU A 165 4.56 -20.78 2.21
CA LEU A 165 4.75 -22.02 1.43
C LEU A 165 4.17 -21.91 0.01
N ASN A 166 3.10 -21.16 -0.17
CA ASN A 166 2.45 -21.01 -1.48
C ASN A 166 3.20 -20.02 -2.38
N ARG A 167 4.43 -20.38 -2.72
CA ARG A 167 5.30 -19.61 -3.62
C ARG A 167 5.41 -20.32 -4.96
N PRO A 168 5.51 -19.56 -6.08
CA PRO A 168 5.81 -20.19 -7.36
C PRO A 168 7.13 -20.96 -7.28
N ALA A 169 7.18 -22.13 -7.92
CA ALA A 169 8.42 -22.89 -8.02
C ALA A 169 9.49 -22.06 -8.73
N LEU A 170 10.73 -22.19 -8.28
CA LEU A 170 11.86 -21.58 -8.99
C LEU A 170 11.95 -22.18 -10.39
N ALA A 171 12.24 -21.33 -11.37
CA ALA A 171 12.52 -21.78 -12.72
C ALA A 171 13.76 -22.67 -12.72
N GLU A 172 13.76 -23.72 -13.55
CA GLU A 172 14.95 -24.59 -13.72
C GLU A 172 16.17 -23.82 -14.21
N LYS A 173 15.93 -22.73 -14.95
CA LYS A 173 16.97 -21.84 -15.46
C LYS A 173 16.51 -20.39 -15.30
N ILE A 174 17.35 -19.60 -14.64
CA ILE A 174 17.18 -18.15 -14.49
C ILE A 174 18.27 -17.48 -15.29
N THR A 175 17.86 -16.66 -16.26
CA THR A 175 18.78 -15.81 -17.03
C THR A 175 18.76 -14.41 -16.43
N VAL A 176 19.91 -13.91 -16.02
CA VAL A 176 20.06 -12.58 -15.42
C VAL A 176 21.08 -11.76 -16.22
N THR A 177 20.88 -10.45 -16.27
CA THR A 177 21.90 -9.51 -16.72
C THR A 177 22.68 -9.08 -15.49
N VAL A 178 24.00 -9.33 -15.51
CA VAL A 178 24.87 -8.95 -14.39
C VAL A 178 25.28 -7.51 -14.57
N PHE A 179 25.00 -6.68 -13.58
CA PHE A 179 25.46 -5.30 -13.50
C PHE A 179 26.59 -5.21 -12.48
N LYS A 180 27.78 -4.87 -12.92
CA LYS A 180 28.95 -4.74 -12.04
C LYS A 180 29.02 -3.34 -11.48
N VAL A 181 28.85 -3.23 -10.16
CA VAL A 181 29.06 -1.98 -9.42
C VAL A 181 30.51 -1.89 -8.99
N THR A 182 31.16 -0.78 -9.28
CA THR A 182 32.54 -0.50 -8.86
C THR A 182 32.59 0.12 -7.47
N GLY A 183 33.71 -0.09 -6.77
CA GLY A 183 33.91 0.44 -5.42
C GLY A 183 33.13 -0.32 -4.34
N GLU A 184 33.16 0.23 -3.12
CA GLU A 184 32.43 -0.30 -1.98
C GLU A 184 30.92 -0.02 -2.13
N THR A 185 30.10 -1.01 -1.82
CA THR A 185 28.64 -0.90 -1.82
C THR A 185 28.15 -1.15 -0.39
N ASN A 186 27.41 -0.21 0.14
CA ASN A 186 26.83 -0.30 1.49
C ASN A 186 25.29 -0.40 1.43
N THR A 187 24.68 -0.47 2.61
CA THR A 187 23.23 -0.60 2.74
C THR A 187 22.49 0.59 2.13
N ASP A 188 23.01 1.80 2.28
CA ASP A 188 22.35 3.01 1.77
C ASP A 188 22.43 3.13 0.25
N ASP A 189 23.38 2.45 -0.40
CA ASP A 189 23.40 2.33 -1.86
C ASP A 189 22.27 1.42 -2.38
N LEU A 190 21.93 0.38 -1.63
CA LEU A 190 20.92 -0.60 -2.02
C LEU A 190 19.54 -0.25 -1.49
N SER A 191 19.47 0.32 -0.30
CA SER A 191 18.22 0.65 0.42
C SER A 191 18.39 1.96 1.20
N PRO A 192 18.39 3.11 0.49
CA PRO A 192 18.66 4.41 1.13
C PRO A 192 17.65 4.74 2.22
N ALA A 193 18.12 4.94 3.45
CA ALA A 193 17.29 5.26 4.59
C ALA A 193 16.40 6.51 4.38
N PRO A 194 16.86 7.60 3.73
CA PRO A 194 16.02 8.77 3.44
C PRO A 194 14.80 8.47 2.55
N ASP A 195 14.84 7.38 1.79
CA ASP A 195 13.74 6.98 0.89
C ASP A 195 12.75 6.03 1.54
N ALA A 196 13.08 5.42 2.68
CA ALA A 196 12.21 4.47 3.37
C ALA A 196 10.84 5.07 3.71
N TRP A 197 10.80 6.32 4.14
CA TRP A 197 9.58 7.06 4.48
C TRP A 197 8.73 7.44 3.27
N SER A 198 9.35 7.60 2.11
CA SER A 198 8.68 8.00 0.88
C SER A 198 8.22 6.81 0.06
N ARG A 199 8.76 5.62 0.33
CA ARG A 199 8.51 4.37 -0.39
C ARG A 199 8.25 3.24 0.59
N PRO A 200 7.04 3.21 1.19
CA PRO A 200 6.72 2.29 2.27
C PRO A 200 6.64 0.81 1.83
N ASP A 201 6.47 0.56 0.55
CA ASP A 201 6.45 -0.80 0.01
C ASP A 201 7.77 -1.17 -0.67
N ILE A 202 8.05 -2.48 -0.73
CA ILE A 202 9.29 -3.00 -1.29
C ILE A 202 9.49 -2.63 -2.77
N PRO A 203 8.48 -2.78 -3.67
CA PRO A 203 8.64 -2.40 -5.06
C PRO A 203 8.98 -0.93 -5.27
N LEU A 204 8.32 -0.02 -4.57
CA LEU A 204 8.60 1.41 -4.67
C LEU A 204 9.95 1.77 -4.03
N HIS A 205 10.30 1.13 -2.90
CA HIS A 205 11.59 1.35 -2.26
C HIS A 205 12.76 0.85 -3.13
N ALA A 206 12.58 -0.26 -3.83
CA ALA A 206 13.57 -0.80 -4.75
C ALA A 206 13.95 0.19 -5.87
N LEU A 207 13.07 1.10 -6.25
CA LEU A 207 13.37 2.16 -7.21
C LEU A 207 14.39 3.20 -6.70
N ALA A 208 14.75 3.18 -5.43
CA ALA A 208 15.79 4.03 -4.86
C ALA A 208 17.18 3.40 -4.91
N MET A 209 17.28 2.12 -5.26
CA MET A 209 18.56 1.42 -5.37
C MET A 209 19.50 2.13 -6.35
N LEU A 210 20.75 2.35 -5.96
CA LEU A 210 21.81 2.98 -6.76
C LEU A 210 21.42 4.36 -7.33
N LYS A 211 20.57 5.10 -6.63
CA LYS A 211 20.15 6.45 -7.06
C LYS A 211 21.27 7.50 -7.00
N ASN A 212 22.30 7.27 -6.18
CA ASN A 212 23.41 8.18 -6.04
C ASN A 212 24.45 7.95 -7.14
N ALA A 213 25.01 9.03 -7.68
CA ALA A 213 26.07 8.95 -8.67
C ALA A 213 27.29 8.22 -8.09
N ARG A 214 27.89 7.35 -8.91
CA ARG A 214 29.14 6.62 -8.61
C ARG A 214 30.07 6.70 -9.81
N GLU A 215 31.36 6.51 -9.56
CA GLU A 215 32.35 6.50 -10.65
C GLU A 215 32.02 5.40 -11.66
N GLY A 216 31.81 5.81 -12.91
CA GLY A 216 31.47 4.90 -14.02
C GLY A 216 30.03 4.38 -14.03
N ILE A 217 29.15 4.91 -13.16
CA ILE A 217 27.73 4.53 -13.08
C ILE A 217 26.90 5.79 -12.95
N GLU A 218 26.05 6.03 -13.95
CA GLU A 218 25.08 7.12 -13.87
C GLU A 218 23.97 6.79 -12.85
N PRO A 219 23.43 7.78 -12.14
CA PRO A 219 22.29 7.58 -11.29
C PRO A 219 21.16 6.89 -12.06
N ASP A 220 20.53 5.89 -11.41
CA ASP A 220 19.39 5.16 -11.98
C ASP A 220 19.68 4.37 -13.28
N GLN A 221 20.94 4.19 -13.65
CA GLN A 221 21.32 3.47 -14.87
C GLN A 221 20.78 2.04 -14.88
N ASP A 222 20.67 1.41 -13.71
CA ASP A 222 20.23 0.01 -13.56
C ASP A 222 18.70 -0.15 -13.37
N ARG A 223 17.95 0.94 -13.20
CA ARG A 223 16.49 0.87 -13.01
C ARG A 223 15.75 0.16 -14.14
N LYS A 224 16.29 0.18 -15.34
CA LYS A 224 15.69 -0.48 -16.51
C LYS A 224 15.90 -2.00 -16.52
N SER A 225 16.75 -2.53 -15.66
CA SER A 225 17.11 -3.94 -15.60
C SER A 225 16.37 -4.71 -14.50
N VAL A 226 15.66 -4.04 -13.62
CA VAL A 226 15.02 -4.61 -12.43
C VAL A 226 13.49 -4.66 -12.55
N VAL A 227 12.89 -4.19 -13.64
CA VAL A 227 11.43 -4.23 -13.89
C VAL A 227 11.08 -5.34 -14.85
#